data_04e6b1bdb17f83acb77dca4938d146eb
#
_entry.id   04e6b1bdb17f83acb77dca4938d146eb
#
_cell.length_a   1.000
_cell.length_b   1.000
_cell.length_c   1.000
_cell.angle_alpha   90.00
_cell.angle_beta   90.00
_cell.angle_gamma   90.00
#
_symmetry.space_group_name_H-M   'P 1'
#
loop_
_entity.id
_entity.type
_entity.pdbx_description
1 polymer ?
#
loop_
_entity_poly.entity_id
_entity_poly.type
_entity_poly.pdbx_seq_one_letter_code
_entity_poly.pdbx_strand_id
1 'polypeptide(L)'
;MSIDGQTDSRMPRYSFAGDPVTYVVPTLIDLDELGFRLARAARASGIPLETTVVISNGALPYSTSVHNHLGNDGKIITIGMSYYDFDRVRQRAEVVQDLSDEVVGKAVFLLDEVVDRGGTMPVAIDHILTSGARSVHTGALIFKRRSVFVPDFVGESIDDEWVVFPHDIRPSIERISSKWRDLGVNEAEIRTRFHRLFERAPHLVEQVIHYHSLVPA
;
A
#
# COMPACT_ATOMS: atom_id res chain seq x y z
N MET A 1 -4.50 19.72 14.29
CA MET A 1 -3.10 19.48 14.59
C MET A 1 -2.37 19.43 13.25
N SER A 2 -1.46 20.36 12.99
CA SER A 2 -0.85 20.59 11.66
C SER A 2 0.03 19.40 11.27
N ILE A 3 -0.19 18.83 10.08
CA ILE A 3 0.56 17.68 9.52
C ILE A 3 1.88 18.17 8.83
N ASP A 4 2.33 19.36 9.16
CA ASP A 4 3.56 19.96 8.59
C ASP A 4 4.83 19.54 9.34
N GLY A 5 5.02 18.23 9.49
CA GLY A 5 6.33 17.65 9.69
C GLY A 5 6.80 17.12 8.35
N GLN A 6 7.54 17.91 7.59
CA GLN A 6 8.33 17.44 6.44
C GLN A 6 9.31 16.37 6.95
N THR A 7 8.84 15.12 7.05
CA THR A 7 9.74 13.98 7.19
C THR A 7 10.38 13.81 5.83
N ASP A 8 11.68 14.05 5.80
CA ASP A 8 12.54 13.81 4.64
C ASP A 8 12.29 12.36 4.19
N SER A 9 11.55 12.19 3.08
CA SER A 9 11.17 10.86 2.59
C SER A 9 12.44 10.12 2.20
N ARG A 10 12.71 9.01 2.88
CA ARG A 10 13.86 8.16 2.62
C ARG A 10 13.66 7.24 1.42
N MET A 11 12.42 7.10 0.93
CA MET A 11 12.14 6.29 -0.24
C MET A 11 12.61 7.00 -1.51
N PRO A 12 13.43 6.35 -2.34
CA PRO A 12 13.95 6.95 -3.56
C PRO A 12 12.84 7.15 -4.58
N ARG A 13 12.94 8.24 -5.32
CA ARG A 13 12.06 8.61 -6.40
C ARG A 13 12.79 8.54 -7.73
N TYR A 14 12.15 7.92 -8.71
CA TYR A 14 12.70 7.74 -10.04
C TYR A 14 11.76 8.35 -11.07
N SER A 15 12.32 9.23 -11.90
CA SER A 15 11.62 9.83 -13.04
C SER A 15 12.43 9.57 -14.31
N PHE A 16 11.74 9.35 -15.43
CA PHE A 16 12.34 9.04 -16.71
C PHE A 16 11.88 10.01 -17.79
N ALA A 17 12.76 10.36 -18.69
CA ALA A 17 12.44 11.25 -19.79
C ALA A 17 11.27 10.70 -20.62
N GLY A 18 10.28 11.54 -20.92
CA GLY A 18 9.08 11.16 -21.67
C GLY A 18 8.02 10.37 -20.88
N ASP A 19 8.27 10.08 -19.61
CA ASP A 19 7.28 9.46 -18.73
C ASP A 19 6.77 10.49 -17.69
N PRO A 20 5.46 10.81 -17.64
CA PRO A 20 4.92 11.75 -16.68
C PRO A 20 4.86 11.19 -15.25
N VAL A 21 5.12 9.89 -15.05
CA VAL A 21 5.00 9.23 -13.75
C VAL A 21 6.35 9.22 -13.03
N THR A 22 6.32 9.56 -11.75
CA THR A 22 7.40 9.32 -10.81
C THR A 22 7.15 8.00 -10.10
N TYR A 23 8.16 7.16 -9.97
CA TYR A 23 8.09 5.86 -9.33
C TYR A 23 8.78 5.89 -7.97
N VAL A 24 8.19 5.15 -7.02
CA VAL A 24 8.77 4.87 -5.71
C VAL A 24 8.89 3.36 -5.57
N VAL A 25 10.08 2.87 -5.24
CA VAL A 25 10.37 1.44 -5.07
C VAL A 25 10.86 1.20 -3.64
N PRO A 26 9.95 1.03 -2.67
CA PRO A 26 10.33 0.74 -1.31
C PRO A 26 10.90 -0.68 -1.19
N THR A 27 11.89 -0.84 -0.32
CA THR A 27 12.32 -2.16 0.15
C THR A 27 11.43 -2.64 1.30
N LEU A 28 11.53 -3.93 1.66
CA LEU A 28 10.84 -4.45 2.86
C LEU A 28 11.27 -3.70 4.14
N ILE A 29 12.54 -3.27 4.21
CA ILE A 29 13.07 -2.51 5.34
C ILE A 29 12.45 -1.12 5.40
N ASP A 30 12.31 -0.44 4.26
CA ASP A 30 11.64 0.87 4.19
C ASP A 30 10.18 0.75 4.69
N LEU A 31 9.47 -0.30 4.28
CA LEU A 31 8.06 -0.52 4.67
C LEU A 31 7.92 -0.92 6.15
N ASP A 32 8.87 -1.69 6.70
CA ASP A 32 8.92 -1.99 8.13
C ASP A 32 9.13 -0.72 8.96
N GLU A 33 10.03 0.18 8.53
CA GLU A 33 10.24 1.48 9.18
C GLU A 33 8.97 2.34 9.15
N LEU A 34 8.22 2.35 8.04
CA LEU A 34 6.93 3.03 7.95
C LEU A 34 5.91 2.42 8.93
N GLY A 35 5.86 1.09 9.01
CA GLY A 35 5.03 0.37 9.97
C GLY A 35 5.35 0.72 11.42
N PHE A 36 6.63 0.81 11.76
CA PHE A 36 7.08 1.26 13.09
C PHE A 36 6.63 2.69 13.41
N ARG A 37 6.81 3.62 12.46
CA ARG A 37 6.40 5.04 12.66
C ARG A 37 4.89 5.16 12.89
N LEU A 38 4.10 4.50 12.04
CA LEU A 38 2.65 4.43 12.14
C LEU A 38 2.21 3.84 13.49
N ALA A 39 2.76 2.70 13.86
CA ALA A 39 2.42 2.02 15.12
C ALA A 39 2.82 2.86 16.34
N ARG A 40 3.96 3.54 16.31
CA ARG A 40 4.39 4.47 17.37
C ARG A 40 3.40 5.61 17.54
N ALA A 41 2.92 6.20 16.44
CA ALA A 41 1.93 7.27 16.49
C ALA A 41 0.59 6.76 17.05
N ALA A 42 0.14 5.58 16.63
CA ALA A 42 -1.07 4.95 17.13
C ALA A 42 -1.01 4.66 18.64
N ARG A 43 0.09 4.10 19.12
CA ARG A 43 0.31 3.87 20.57
C ARG A 43 0.35 5.17 21.37
N ALA A 44 1.03 6.19 20.86
CA ALA A 44 1.15 7.48 21.51
C ALA A 44 -0.20 8.23 21.64
N SER A 45 -1.19 7.90 20.81
CA SER A 45 -2.54 8.46 20.88
C SER A 45 -3.34 7.97 22.09
N GLY A 46 -2.94 6.86 22.71
CA GLY A 46 -3.65 6.24 23.85
C GLY A 46 -4.98 5.58 23.48
N ILE A 47 -5.32 5.46 22.20
CA ILE A 47 -6.54 4.77 21.77
C ILE A 47 -6.42 3.25 22.03
N PRO A 48 -7.51 2.58 22.40
CA PRO A 48 -7.48 1.13 22.56
C PRO A 48 -7.35 0.47 21.19
N LEU A 49 -6.42 -0.51 21.09
CA LEU A 49 -6.18 -1.31 19.90
C LEU A 49 -6.14 -2.78 20.33
N GLU A 50 -7.26 -3.48 20.16
CA GLU A 50 -7.43 -4.84 20.72
C GLU A 50 -7.22 -5.93 19.67
N THR A 51 -7.37 -5.60 18.39
CA THR A 51 -7.14 -6.51 17.28
C THR A 51 -6.76 -5.74 16.03
N THR A 52 -6.01 -6.38 15.15
CA THR A 52 -5.63 -5.81 13.84
C THR A 52 -6.43 -6.49 12.74
N VAL A 53 -7.17 -5.71 11.97
CA VAL A 53 -7.78 -6.16 10.71
C VAL A 53 -6.93 -5.66 9.56
N VAL A 54 -6.64 -6.54 8.61
CA VAL A 54 -5.73 -6.28 7.49
C VAL A 54 -6.46 -6.44 6.17
N ILE A 55 -6.41 -5.43 5.34
CA ILE A 55 -6.93 -5.52 3.98
C ILE A 55 -6.01 -6.42 3.17
N SER A 56 -6.51 -7.59 2.79
CA SER A 56 -5.77 -8.52 1.93
C SER A 56 -5.98 -8.16 0.44
N ASN A 57 -5.01 -8.40 -0.46
CA ASN A 57 -3.73 -9.07 -0.20
C ASN A 57 -2.57 -8.09 0.06
N GLY A 58 -2.73 -6.82 -0.25
CA GLY A 58 -1.64 -5.83 -0.28
C GLY A 58 -0.96 -5.61 1.06
N ALA A 59 -1.73 -5.40 2.14
CA ALA A 59 -1.18 -5.17 3.47
C ALA A 59 -0.71 -6.44 4.19
N LEU A 60 -1.08 -7.62 3.70
CA LEU A 60 -0.79 -8.90 4.36
C LEU A 60 0.71 -9.13 4.62
N PRO A 61 1.63 -8.88 3.68
CA PRO A 61 3.06 -9.09 3.88
C PRO A 61 3.67 -8.27 5.04
N TYR A 62 3.02 -7.18 5.41
CA TYR A 62 3.50 -6.23 6.42
C TYR A 62 2.77 -6.34 7.76
N SER A 63 1.68 -7.11 7.77
CA SER A 63 0.72 -7.16 8.87
C SER A 63 1.34 -7.62 10.19
N THR A 64 2.17 -8.66 10.17
CA THR A 64 2.81 -9.21 11.37
C THR A 64 3.76 -8.20 12.00
N SER A 65 4.57 -7.49 11.19
CA SER A 65 5.49 -6.48 11.69
C SER A 65 4.75 -5.31 12.32
N VAL A 66 3.76 -4.74 11.63
CA VAL A 66 2.93 -3.65 12.17
C VAL A 66 2.21 -4.06 13.44
N HIS A 67 1.60 -5.25 13.46
CA HIS A 67 0.92 -5.80 14.63
C HIS A 67 1.86 -5.90 15.84
N ASN A 68 3.08 -6.40 15.65
CA ASN A 68 4.10 -6.45 16.70
C ASN A 68 4.52 -5.06 17.16
N HIS A 69 4.70 -4.10 16.26
CA HIS A 69 5.02 -2.72 16.61
C HIS A 69 3.88 -2.02 17.38
N LEU A 70 2.62 -2.35 17.08
CA LEU A 70 1.47 -1.89 17.86
C LEU A 70 1.49 -2.41 19.31
N GLY A 71 2.19 -3.52 19.58
CA GLY A 71 2.19 -4.17 20.88
C GLY A 71 0.82 -4.73 21.23
N ASN A 72 0.09 -5.19 20.24
CA ASN A 72 -1.24 -5.74 20.37
C ASN A 72 -1.15 -7.25 20.58
N ASP A 73 -1.72 -7.77 21.69
CA ASP A 73 -1.77 -9.21 22.00
C ASP A 73 -2.97 -9.91 21.33
N GLY A 74 -3.76 -9.17 20.57
CA GLY A 74 -4.93 -9.69 19.85
C GLY A 74 -4.55 -10.48 18.59
N LYS A 75 -5.60 -10.85 17.84
CA LYS A 75 -5.41 -11.59 16.58
C LYS A 75 -5.15 -10.62 15.40
N ILE A 76 -4.49 -11.15 14.37
CA ILE A 76 -4.52 -10.58 13.02
C ILE A 76 -5.69 -11.22 12.28
N ILE A 77 -6.64 -10.39 11.86
CA ILE A 77 -7.85 -10.78 11.12
C ILE A 77 -7.73 -10.21 9.71
N THR A 78 -8.14 -10.94 8.69
CA THR A 78 -8.12 -10.48 7.30
C THR A 78 -9.50 -10.16 6.80
N ILE A 79 -9.59 -9.17 5.91
CA ILE A 79 -10.76 -8.85 5.10
C ILE A 79 -10.30 -8.73 3.64
N GLY A 80 -10.99 -9.40 2.71
CA GLY A 80 -10.70 -9.31 1.29
C GLY A 80 -11.50 -8.19 0.64
N MET A 81 -10.79 -7.25 0.02
CA MET A 81 -11.39 -6.14 -0.70
C MET A 81 -11.06 -6.23 -2.18
N SER A 82 -12.01 -5.88 -3.03
CA SER A 82 -11.77 -5.68 -4.45
C SER A 82 -12.20 -4.27 -4.84
N TYR A 83 -11.44 -3.67 -5.75
CA TYR A 83 -11.76 -2.37 -6.30
C TYR A 83 -11.98 -2.54 -7.80
N TYR A 84 -13.25 -2.57 -8.23
CA TYR A 84 -13.62 -2.76 -9.62
C TYR A 84 -13.68 -1.43 -10.36
N ASP A 85 -12.95 -1.34 -11.45
CA ASP A 85 -13.09 -0.30 -12.46
C ASP A 85 -14.02 -0.84 -13.58
N PHE A 86 -15.32 -0.91 -13.28
CA PHE A 86 -16.34 -1.18 -14.29
C PHE A 86 -16.62 0.10 -15.05
N ASP A 87 -16.03 0.26 -16.23
CA ASP A 87 -16.13 1.49 -17.01
C ASP A 87 -15.57 2.69 -16.26
N ARG A 88 -14.63 3.37 -16.79
CA ARG A 88 -13.93 4.57 -16.25
C ARG A 88 -14.82 5.60 -15.48
N VAL A 89 -16.11 5.30 -15.28
CA VAL A 89 -17.14 6.15 -14.69
C VAL A 89 -17.56 5.71 -13.27
N ARG A 90 -17.40 4.44 -12.87
CA ARG A 90 -17.82 3.97 -11.53
C ARG A 90 -16.76 3.04 -10.93
N GLN A 91 -15.93 3.61 -10.10
CA GLN A 91 -15.01 2.86 -9.25
C GLN A 91 -15.73 2.55 -7.93
N ARG A 92 -15.94 1.27 -7.63
CA ARG A 92 -16.59 0.81 -6.40
C ARG A 92 -15.71 -0.23 -5.70
N ALA A 93 -15.48 0.01 -4.40
CA ALA A 93 -14.90 -1.01 -3.54
C ALA A 93 -15.99 -1.97 -3.05
N GLU A 94 -15.66 -3.26 -2.97
CA GLU A 94 -16.55 -4.31 -2.46
C GLU A 94 -15.77 -5.27 -1.57
N VAL A 95 -16.46 -5.80 -0.53
CA VAL A 95 -15.95 -6.90 0.27
C VAL A 95 -16.13 -8.18 -0.54
N VAL A 96 -15.03 -8.86 -0.86
CA VAL A 96 -15.03 -10.12 -1.63
C VAL A 96 -14.69 -11.33 -0.77
N GLN A 97 -14.11 -11.11 0.40
CA GLN A 97 -13.86 -12.11 1.43
C GLN A 97 -14.18 -11.50 2.79
N ASP A 98 -15.09 -12.11 3.50
CA ASP A 98 -15.50 -11.68 4.83
C ASP A 98 -14.37 -11.76 5.86
N LEU A 99 -14.58 -11.16 7.03
CA LEU A 99 -13.64 -11.21 8.14
C LEU A 99 -13.29 -12.67 8.48
N SER A 100 -12.02 -12.96 8.66
CA SER A 100 -11.53 -14.32 8.97
C SER A 100 -11.76 -14.74 10.42
N ASP A 101 -12.19 -13.81 11.30
CA ASP A 101 -12.50 -14.06 12.71
C ASP A 101 -13.42 -12.94 13.26
N GLU A 102 -13.94 -13.10 14.48
CA GLU A 102 -14.88 -12.18 15.12
C GLU A 102 -14.21 -10.90 15.61
N VAL A 103 -14.92 -9.78 15.39
CA VAL A 103 -14.53 -8.43 15.85
C VAL A 103 -15.52 -7.85 16.89
N VAL A 104 -16.53 -8.61 17.29
CA VAL A 104 -17.61 -8.15 18.16
C VAL A 104 -17.08 -7.53 19.45
N GLY A 105 -17.48 -6.30 19.73
CA GLY A 105 -17.11 -5.52 20.90
C GLY A 105 -15.66 -5.04 20.96
N LYS A 106 -14.83 -5.34 19.94
CA LYS A 106 -13.41 -5.00 19.92
C LYS A 106 -13.15 -3.61 19.35
N ALA A 107 -12.10 -2.97 19.84
CA ALA A 107 -11.49 -1.82 19.17
C ALA A 107 -10.48 -2.33 18.13
N VAL A 108 -10.78 -2.06 16.87
CA VAL A 108 -10.07 -2.59 15.70
C VAL A 108 -9.08 -1.56 15.19
N PHE A 109 -7.88 -2.00 14.84
CA PHE A 109 -6.95 -1.28 14.00
C PHE A 109 -7.01 -1.85 12.57
N LEU A 110 -7.55 -1.07 11.62
CA LEU A 110 -7.64 -1.45 10.22
C LEU A 110 -6.38 -0.97 9.47
N LEU A 111 -5.62 -1.93 8.92
CA LEU A 111 -4.36 -1.67 8.21
C LEU A 111 -4.53 -1.89 6.70
N ASP A 112 -4.02 -0.92 5.92
CA ASP A 112 -3.79 -1.05 4.48
C ASP A 112 -2.33 -0.70 4.14
N GLU A 113 -1.77 -1.20 3.03
CA GLU A 113 -0.42 -0.81 2.59
C GLU A 113 -0.42 0.56 1.92
N VAL A 114 -1.47 0.89 1.18
CA VAL A 114 -1.60 2.18 0.50
C VAL A 114 -3.04 2.67 0.43
N VAL A 115 -3.25 3.89 0.86
CA VAL A 115 -4.50 4.61 0.59
C VAL A 115 -4.27 5.55 -0.59
N ASP A 116 -4.73 5.11 -1.78
CA ASP A 116 -4.52 5.80 -3.05
C ASP A 116 -5.62 6.82 -3.34
N ARG A 117 -6.84 6.36 -3.65
CA ARG A 117 -8.01 7.22 -3.93
C ARG A 117 -8.99 7.29 -2.76
N GLY A 118 -8.86 6.39 -1.80
CA GLY A 118 -9.63 6.37 -0.56
C GLY A 118 -10.99 5.67 -0.66
N GLY A 119 -11.26 4.90 -1.72
CA GLY A 119 -12.53 4.20 -1.88
C GLY A 119 -12.68 2.94 -1.03
N THR A 120 -11.58 2.26 -0.73
CA THR A 120 -11.58 0.96 -0.03
C THR A 120 -11.85 1.08 1.46
N MET A 121 -11.16 2.02 2.12
CA MET A 121 -11.24 2.20 3.58
C MET A 121 -12.65 2.42 4.11
N PRO A 122 -13.48 3.33 3.56
CA PRO A 122 -14.83 3.55 4.08
C PRO A 122 -15.71 2.29 4.02
N VAL A 123 -15.58 1.48 2.97
CA VAL A 123 -16.35 0.24 2.80
C VAL A 123 -15.90 -0.81 3.82
N ALA A 124 -14.60 -0.96 4.04
CA ALA A 124 -14.06 -1.86 5.05
C ALA A 124 -14.47 -1.44 6.48
N ILE A 125 -14.43 -0.14 6.79
CA ILE A 125 -14.86 0.42 8.09
C ILE A 125 -16.33 0.08 8.34
N ASP A 126 -17.21 0.36 7.38
CA ASP A 126 -18.65 0.10 7.49
C ASP A 126 -18.93 -1.39 7.73
N HIS A 127 -18.25 -2.25 6.98
CA HIS A 127 -18.38 -3.70 7.14
C HIS A 127 -17.91 -4.17 8.53
N ILE A 128 -16.77 -3.70 9.03
CA ILE A 128 -16.23 -4.05 10.35
C ILE A 128 -17.16 -3.57 11.47
N LEU A 129 -17.69 -2.34 11.38
CA LEU A 129 -18.65 -1.81 12.35
C LEU A 129 -19.97 -2.58 12.32
N THR A 130 -20.50 -2.91 11.14
CA THR A 130 -21.70 -3.72 10.98
C THR A 130 -21.51 -5.14 11.52
N SER A 131 -20.30 -5.68 11.49
CA SER A 131 -19.91 -6.95 12.11
C SER A 131 -19.76 -6.87 13.64
N GLY A 132 -20.09 -5.72 14.25
CA GLY A 132 -20.18 -5.56 15.71
C GLY A 132 -18.93 -5.06 16.39
N ALA A 133 -17.93 -4.56 15.67
CA ALA A 133 -16.79 -3.88 16.28
C ALA A 133 -17.23 -2.64 17.07
N ARG A 134 -16.56 -2.38 18.21
CA ARG A 134 -16.83 -1.21 19.06
C ARG A 134 -16.32 0.09 18.42
N SER A 135 -15.16 0.04 17.80
CA SER A 135 -14.55 1.16 17.08
C SER A 135 -13.57 0.65 16.02
N VAL A 136 -13.33 1.46 15.01
CA VAL A 136 -12.31 1.22 13.99
C VAL A 136 -11.40 2.43 13.92
N HIS A 137 -10.10 2.20 14.04
CA HIS A 137 -9.02 3.16 13.80
C HIS A 137 -8.19 2.69 12.63
N THR A 138 -7.77 3.61 11.78
CA THR A 138 -7.22 3.29 10.47
C THR A 138 -5.74 3.63 10.37
N GLY A 139 -4.98 2.76 9.73
CA GLY A 139 -3.57 2.98 9.41
C GLY A 139 -3.24 2.64 7.98
N ALA A 140 -2.33 3.42 7.38
CA ALA A 140 -1.75 3.11 6.09
C ALA A 140 -0.23 3.29 6.13
N LEU A 141 0.52 2.35 5.52
CA LEU A 141 1.97 2.53 5.38
C LEU A 141 2.26 3.73 4.50
N ILE A 142 1.53 3.85 3.39
CA ILE A 142 1.66 4.96 2.44
C ILE A 142 0.28 5.60 2.23
N PHE A 143 0.24 6.91 2.30
CA PHE A 143 -0.95 7.71 2.02
C PHE A 143 -0.68 8.66 0.85
N LYS A 144 -1.49 8.58 -0.20
CA LYS A 144 -1.44 9.54 -1.30
C LYS A 144 -2.34 10.74 -1.02
N ARG A 145 -1.75 11.95 -1.04
CA ARG A 145 -2.46 13.20 -0.68
C ARG A 145 -3.69 13.49 -1.54
N ARG A 146 -3.80 12.87 -2.73
CA ARG A 146 -4.99 12.98 -3.60
C ARG A 146 -6.20 12.19 -3.09
N SER A 147 -6.03 11.33 -2.09
CA SER A 147 -7.11 10.51 -1.54
C SER A 147 -8.20 11.35 -0.88
N VAL A 148 -9.45 10.96 -1.10
CA VAL A 148 -10.62 11.56 -0.43
C VAL A 148 -10.82 11.05 1.00
N PHE A 149 -10.14 9.97 1.38
CA PHE A 149 -10.13 9.43 2.73
C PHE A 149 -8.74 9.60 3.34
N VAL A 150 -8.68 10.13 4.56
CA VAL A 150 -7.42 10.33 5.30
C VAL A 150 -7.39 9.33 6.45
N PRO A 151 -6.42 8.40 6.50
CA PRO A 151 -6.26 7.49 7.62
C PRO A 151 -5.88 8.23 8.93
N ASP A 152 -6.25 7.64 10.08
CA ASP A 152 -5.89 8.20 11.39
C ASP A 152 -4.37 8.21 11.61
N PHE A 153 -3.69 7.18 11.10
CA PHE A 153 -2.23 7.01 11.22
C PHE A 153 -1.60 6.69 9.89
N VAL A 154 -0.49 7.35 9.59
CA VAL A 154 0.20 7.24 8.30
C VAL A 154 1.69 7.06 8.53
N GLY A 155 2.29 6.08 7.84
CA GLY A 155 3.73 5.87 7.83
C GLY A 155 4.45 6.97 7.05
N GLU A 156 4.04 7.20 5.80
CA GLU A 156 4.52 8.27 4.93
C GLU A 156 3.42 8.80 4.01
N SER A 157 3.41 10.13 3.80
CA SER A 157 2.53 10.79 2.84
C SER A 157 3.29 11.12 1.57
N ILE A 158 2.76 10.71 0.43
CA ILE A 158 3.32 10.97 -0.91
C ILE A 158 2.30 11.70 -1.79
N ASP A 159 2.76 12.20 -2.93
CA ASP A 159 1.86 12.75 -3.95
C ASP A 159 1.33 11.64 -4.88
N ASP A 160 1.22 11.89 -6.18
CA ASP A 160 0.67 10.90 -7.13
C ASP A 160 1.77 10.03 -7.78
N GLU A 161 2.71 9.55 -6.98
CA GLU A 161 3.73 8.63 -7.44
C GLU A 161 3.19 7.20 -7.57
N TRP A 162 3.77 6.42 -8.49
CA TRP A 162 3.50 5.00 -8.60
C TRP A 162 4.41 4.22 -7.66
N VAL A 163 3.82 3.59 -6.65
CA VAL A 163 4.57 2.74 -5.72
C VAL A 163 4.66 1.32 -6.29
N VAL A 164 5.87 0.81 -6.45
CA VAL A 164 6.15 -0.57 -6.84
C VAL A 164 6.47 -1.36 -5.59
N PHE A 165 5.47 -2.00 -5.02
CA PHE A 165 5.63 -2.78 -3.80
C PHE A 165 6.38 -4.09 -4.03
N PRO A 166 7.17 -4.58 -3.05
CA PRO A 166 7.88 -5.86 -3.16
C PRO A 166 6.96 -7.07 -3.39
N HIS A 167 5.73 -7.04 -2.90
CA HIS A 167 4.75 -8.11 -3.09
C HIS A 167 4.00 -8.04 -4.44
N ASP A 168 4.08 -6.91 -5.16
CA ASP A 168 3.36 -6.63 -6.42
C ASP A 168 4.35 -6.42 -7.60
N ILE A 169 5.57 -6.96 -7.51
CA ILE A 169 6.62 -6.74 -8.52
C ILE A 169 6.15 -7.20 -9.90
N ARG A 170 5.68 -8.44 -10.04
CA ARG A 170 5.30 -9.00 -11.34
C ARG A 170 4.25 -8.16 -12.06
N PRO A 171 3.03 -7.94 -11.51
CA PRO A 171 2.01 -7.14 -12.20
C PRO A 171 2.44 -5.68 -12.40
N SER A 172 3.25 -5.11 -11.50
CA SER A 172 3.80 -3.77 -11.69
C SER A 172 4.75 -3.71 -12.89
N ILE A 173 5.66 -4.67 -13.04
CA ILE A 173 6.57 -4.73 -14.19
C ILE A 173 5.81 -4.92 -15.51
N GLU A 174 4.81 -5.80 -15.53
CA GLU A 174 3.97 -6.02 -16.70
C GLU A 174 3.30 -4.70 -17.15
N ARG A 175 2.68 -3.96 -16.22
CA ARG A 175 2.04 -2.67 -16.49
C ARG A 175 3.02 -1.58 -16.90
N ILE A 176 4.16 -1.48 -16.22
CA ILE A 176 5.20 -0.48 -16.54
C ILE A 176 5.81 -0.75 -17.90
N SER A 177 6.08 -2.02 -18.24
CA SER A 177 6.61 -2.41 -19.55
C SER A 177 5.65 -2.02 -20.69
N SER A 178 4.36 -2.37 -20.56
CA SER A 178 3.34 -2.00 -21.53
C SER A 178 3.26 -0.48 -21.71
N LYS A 179 3.16 0.24 -20.58
CA LYS A 179 3.12 1.71 -20.59
C LYS A 179 4.34 2.34 -21.29
N TRP A 180 5.55 1.86 -21.01
CA TRP A 180 6.74 2.43 -21.64
C TRP A 180 6.82 2.13 -23.14
N ARG A 181 6.34 0.94 -23.59
CA ARG A 181 6.18 0.64 -25.02
C ARG A 181 5.18 1.59 -25.68
N ASP A 182 4.02 1.81 -25.04
CA ASP A 182 3.00 2.75 -25.53
C ASP A 182 3.55 4.19 -25.66
N LEU A 183 4.52 4.55 -24.82
CA LEU A 183 5.25 5.82 -24.89
C LEU A 183 6.38 5.81 -25.94
N GLY A 184 6.56 4.72 -26.69
CA GLY A 184 7.59 4.59 -27.73
C GLY A 184 8.99 4.33 -27.20
N VAL A 185 9.13 3.88 -25.95
CA VAL A 185 10.45 3.54 -25.37
C VAL A 185 10.88 2.19 -25.90
N ASN A 186 12.08 2.11 -26.46
CA ASN A 186 12.63 0.86 -26.99
C ASN A 186 13.07 -0.12 -25.89
N GLU A 187 13.18 -1.42 -26.23
CA GLU A 187 13.47 -2.49 -25.30
C GLU A 187 14.83 -2.31 -24.54
N ALA A 188 15.85 -1.76 -25.19
CA ALA A 188 17.14 -1.54 -24.56
C ALA A 188 17.03 -0.45 -23.45
N GLU A 189 16.31 0.62 -23.75
CA GLU A 189 16.05 1.70 -22.80
C GLU A 189 15.14 1.21 -21.66
N ILE A 190 14.10 0.40 -21.92
CA ILE A 190 13.25 -0.20 -20.88
C ILE A 190 14.09 -0.99 -19.88
N ARG A 191 15.02 -1.83 -20.37
CA ARG A 191 15.93 -2.60 -19.50
C ARG A 191 16.82 -1.67 -18.66
N THR A 192 17.36 -0.61 -19.27
CA THR A 192 18.18 0.38 -18.56
C THR A 192 17.38 1.07 -17.46
N ARG A 193 16.12 1.45 -17.73
CA ARG A 193 15.22 2.05 -16.74
C ARG A 193 14.92 1.09 -15.59
N PHE A 194 14.69 -0.20 -15.85
CA PHE A 194 14.51 -1.18 -14.78
C PHE A 194 15.75 -1.35 -13.91
N HIS A 195 16.95 -1.41 -14.49
CA HIS A 195 18.18 -1.45 -13.70
C HIS A 195 18.29 -0.24 -12.76
N ARG A 196 17.94 0.95 -13.23
CA ARG A 196 17.93 2.15 -12.40
C ARG A 196 16.84 2.13 -11.36
N LEU A 197 15.61 1.70 -11.72
CA LEU A 197 14.45 1.64 -10.82
C LEU A 197 14.71 0.72 -9.64
N PHE A 198 15.46 -0.37 -9.84
CA PHE A 198 15.81 -1.35 -8.83
C PHE A 198 17.26 -1.29 -8.36
N GLU A 199 17.94 -0.14 -8.49
CA GLU A 199 19.34 0.00 -8.08
C GLU A 199 19.59 -0.28 -6.58
N ARG A 200 18.59 -0.04 -5.71
CA ARG A 200 18.64 -0.38 -4.28
C ARG A 200 18.31 -1.85 -3.99
N ALA A 201 17.80 -2.56 -4.96
CA ALA A 201 17.44 -3.98 -4.84
C ALA A 201 17.98 -4.78 -6.05
N PRO A 202 19.29 -4.78 -6.30
CA PRO A 202 19.90 -5.36 -7.51
C PRO A 202 19.63 -6.86 -7.63
N HIS A 203 19.39 -7.55 -6.53
CA HIS A 203 19.03 -8.97 -6.50
C HIS A 203 17.65 -9.25 -7.13
N LEU A 204 16.80 -8.25 -7.30
CA LEU A 204 15.49 -8.36 -7.96
C LEU A 204 15.58 -8.13 -9.48
N VAL A 205 16.68 -7.58 -9.98
CA VAL A 205 16.78 -7.16 -11.40
C VAL A 205 16.58 -8.33 -12.35
N GLU A 206 17.12 -9.52 -12.05
CA GLU A 206 16.89 -10.71 -12.89
C GLU A 206 15.41 -11.09 -12.97
N GLN A 207 14.70 -11.06 -11.84
CA GLN A 207 13.25 -11.32 -11.79
C GLN A 207 12.49 -10.26 -12.60
N VAL A 208 12.85 -9.00 -12.43
CA VAL A 208 12.24 -7.87 -13.14
C VAL A 208 12.40 -8.02 -14.66
N ILE A 209 13.60 -8.34 -15.14
CA ILE A 209 13.88 -8.55 -16.56
C ILE A 209 13.16 -9.79 -17.07
N HIS A 210 13.08 -10.86 -16.27
CA HIS A 210 12.29 -12.03 -16.62
C HIS A 210 10.81 -11.65 -16.81
N TYR A 211 10.17 -11.00 -15.84
CA TYR A 211 8.77 -10.59 -15.96
C TYR A 211 8.54 -9.64 -17.14
N HIS A 212 9.46 -8.70 -17.37
CA HIS A 212 9.40 -7.84 -18.54
C HIS A 212 9.40 -8.64 -19.86
N SER A 213 10.20 -9.70 -19.95
CA SER A 213 10.28 -10.55 -21.16
C SER A 213 9.00 -11.35 -21.45
N LEU A 214 8.12 -11.51 -20.46
CA LEU A 214 6.83 -12.20 -20.63
C LEU A 214 5.72 -11.28 -21.18
N VAL A 215 5.94 -9.97 -21.19
CA VAL A 215 4.96 -9.01 -21.73
C VAL A 215 5.08 -8.98 -23.25
N PRO A 216 3.99 -9.24 -23.99
CA PRO A 216 4.00 -9.14 -25.45
C PRO A 216 4.48 -7.76 -25.95
N ALA A 217 5.15 -7.77 -27.11
CA ALA A 217 5.63 -6.55 -27.75
C ALA A 217 4.47 -5.74 -28.37
#